data_516a9f990d1428f6fdf961dacb8acae2
#
_entry.id   516a9f990d1428f6fdf961dacb8acae2
#
_cell.length_a   1.000
_cell.length_b   1.000
_cell.length_c   1.000
_cell.angle_alpha   90.00
_cell.angle_beta   90.00
_cell.angle_gamma   90.00
#
_symmetry.space_group_name_H-M   'P 1'
#
loop_
_entity.id
_entity.type
_entity.pdbx_description
1 polymer ?
#
loop_
_entity_poly.entity_id
_entity_poly.type
_entity_poly.pdbx_seq_one_letter_code
_entity_poly.pdbx_strand_id
1 'polypeptide(L)'
;RSRFPLDELFGIRRRDAAPLREQRRACESWEQYALHTYLRIQAPDHPILRGFADADILPFGGEFYEVDSDRLKTLATFVPAFPIYPPETSFMDPERMDSGRPLILAGETGFGGRVVYFAGDIDRRYCQYNLGDHGDLLEQAVRFALAGQETLRVQGKGYVDCRLYRQADRFLLHLVNLSGANRNPGFLEEEYEVGPFEIAVRAQEFPVERAQLRVRGGSVPVRREGDWFVLALDRLESHELIVLE
;
A
#
# COMPACT_ATOMS: atom_id res chain seq x y z
N ARG A 1 -25.21 3.09 -13.38
CA ARG A 1 -24.12 4.00 -13.77
C ARG A 1 -22.85 3.18 -13.98
N SER A 2 -22.35 3.11 -15.20
CA SER A 2 -21.20 2.30 -15.61
C SER A 2 -19.86 3.06 -15.51
N ARG A 3 -19.82 4.25 -14.90
CA ARG A 3 -18.61 5.05 -14.79
C ARG A 3 -18.34 5.43 -13.32
N PHE A 4 -17.10 5.27 -12.88
CA PHE A 4 -16.61 5.94 -11.68
C PHE A 4 -16.32 7.41 -11.97
N PRO A 5 -16.48 8.29 -10.99
CA PRO A 5 -16.20 9.72 -11.17
C PRO A 5 -14.80 10.05 -11.66
N LEU A 6 -13.81 9.20 -11.36
CA LEU A 6 -12.40 9.42 -11.69
C LEU A 6 -11.90 8.65 -12.93
N ASP A 7 -12.74 7.87 -13.60
CA ASP A 7 -12.34 7.06 -14.76
C ASP A 7 -11.71 7.92 -15.87
N GLU A 8 -12.31 9.08 -16.15
CA GLU A 8 -11.79 10.01 -17.15
C GLU A 8 -10.43 10.60 -16.75
N LEU A 9 -10.25 10.96 -15.46
CA LEU A 9 -9.00 11.48 -14.92
C LEU A 9 -7.87 10.45 -15.06
N PHE A 10 -8.17 9.21 -14.72
CA PHE A 10 -7.20 8.11 -14.77
C PHE A 10 -7.03 7.51 -16.16
N GLY A 11 -7.92 7.81 -17.11
CA GLY A 11 -7.91 7.19 -18.44
C GLY A 11 -8.27 5.70 -18.39
N ILE A 12 -9.15 5.33 -17.47
CA ILE A 12 -9.61 3.95 -17.29
C ILE A 12 -11.00 3.80 -17.87
N ARG A 13 -11.24 2.69 -18.54
CA ARG A 13 -12.57 2.26 -19.01
C ARG A 13 -12.89 0.90 -18.40
N ARG A 14 -13.99 0.81 -17.68
CA ARG A 14 -14.50 -0.46 -17.19
C ARG A 14 -15.25 -1.19 -18.29
N ARG A 15 -14.99 -2.49 -18.42
CA ARG A 15 -15.74 -3.37 -19.33
C ARG A 15 -17.07 -3.80 -18.69
N ASP A 16 -17.05 -4.11 -17.39
CA ASP A 16 -18.22 -4.59 -16.65
C ASP A 16 -18.52 -3.79 -15.39
N ALA A 17 -19.81 -3.71 -15.04
CA ALA A 17 -20.28 -3.00 -13.84
C ALA A 17 -20.21 -3.85 -12.55
N ALA A 18 -19.81 -5.11 -12.63
CA ALA A 18 -19.73 -6.04 -11.50
C ALA A 18 -18.41 -6.82 -11.53
N PRO A 19 -17.91 -7.25 -10.37
CA PRO A 19 -16.78 -8.18 -10.29
C PRO A 19 -17.10 -9.45 -11.06
N LEU A 20 -16.07 -10.07 -11.64
CA LEU A 20 -16.24 -11.31 -12.39
C LEU A 20 -16.97 -12.36 -11.55
N ARG A 21 -18.09 -12.84 -12.06
CA ARG A 21 -18.95 -13.83 -11.38
C ARG A 21 -18.25 -15.15 -11.09
N GLU A 22 -17.23 -15.49 -11.87
CA GLU A 22 -16.40 -16.66 -11.68
C GLU A 22 -15.68 -16.66 -10.33
N GLN A 23 -15.28 -15.47 -9.84
CA GLN A 23 -14.67 -15.32 -8.52
C GLN A 23 -15.67 -15.54 -7.37
N ARG A 24 -16.92 -15.10 -7.53
CA ARG A 24 -17.95 -15.36 -6.51
C ARG A 24 -18.25 -16.83 -6.35
N ARG A 25 -18.26 -17.60 -7.43
CA ARG A 25 -18.51 -19.05 -7.37
C ARG A 25 -17.37 -19.81 -6.74
N ALA A 26 -16.13 -19.42 -6.98
CA ALA A 26 -14.98 -19.98 -6.30
C ALA A 26 -14.96 -19.64 -4.80
N CYS A 27 -15.59 -18.53 -4.42
CA CYS A 27 -15.70 -18.09 -3.02
C CYS A 27 -16.91 -18.66 -2.25
N GLU A 28 -17.84 -19.36 -2.89
CA GLU A 28 -19.03 -19.93 -2.27
C GLU A 28 -18.85 -21.40 -1.82
N SER A 29 -17.73 -22.04 -2.21
CA SER A 29 -17.37 -23.40 -1.79
C SER A 29 -16.40 -23.38 -0.61
N TRP A 30 -16.16 -24.55 0.02
CA TRP A 30 -15.07 -24.71 1.00
C TRP A 30 -13.70 -24.29 0.47
N GLU A 31 -13.54 -24.24 -0.84
CA GLU A 31 -12.38 -23.75 -1.58
C GLU A 31 -12.19 -22.23 -1.45
N GLN A 32 -13.18 -21.51 -0.90
CA GLN A 32 -13.07 -20.06 -0.64
C GLN A 32 -11.84 -19.70 0.21
N TYR A 33 -11.32 -20.62 0.99
CA TYR A 33 -10.08 -20.44 1.74
C TYR A 33 -8.85 -20.46 0.85
N ALA A 34 -8.96 -20.98 -0.34
CA ALA A 34 -7.85 -21.14 -1.24
C ALA A 34 -7.68 -19.96 -2.18
N LEU A 35 -8.28 -18.85 -2.03
CA LEU A 35 -8.06 -17.55 -2.72
C LEU A 35 -7.12 -17.64 -3.95
N HIS A 36 -7.33 -18.67 -4.80
CA HIS A 36 -6.43 -19.07 -5.89
C HIS A 36 -6.57 -18.18 -7.10
N THR A 37 -6.45 -16.87 -6.85
CA THR A 37 -6.22 -15.90 -7.92
C THR A 37 -4.86 -15.26 -7.68
N TYR A 38 -4.20 -14.91 -8.75
CA TYR A 38 -2.86 -14.36 -8.70
C TYR A 38 -2.78 -13.13 -9.59
N LEU A 39 -1.73 -12.39 -9.43
CA LEU A 39 -1.27 -11.41 -10.41
C LEU A 39 0.01 -11.92 -11.07
N ARG A 40 0.13 -11.75 -12.38
CA ARG A 40 1.33 -12.05 -13.13
C ARG A 40 2.06 -10.78 -13.48
N ILE A 41 3.35 -10.74 -13.16
CA ILE A 41 4.21 -9.59 -13.41
C ILE A 41 4.49 -9.46 -14.91
N GLN A 42 4.23 -8.27 -15.48
CA GLN A 42 4.46 -7.97 -16.89
C GLN A 42 5.60 -6.95 -17.10
N ALA A 43 5.94 -6.18 -16.08
CA ALA A 43 6.92 -5.11 -16.17
C ALA A 43 7.85 -5.10 -14.94
N PRO A 44 8.71 -6.12 -14.76
CA PRO A 44 9.54 -6.29 -13.56
C PRO A 44 10.48 -5.11 -13.27
N ASP A 45 10.91 -4.39 -14.31
CA ASP A 45 11.79 -3.21 -14.18
C ASP A 45 11.08 -1.95 -13.69
N HIS A 46 9.74 -1.97 -13.58
CA HIS A 46 9.00 -0.79 -13.17
C HIS A 46 9.19 -0.52 -11.65
N PRO A 47 9.37 0.75 -11.22
CA PRO A 47 9.63 1.08 -9.81
C PRO A 47 8.62 0.49 -8.81
N ILE A 48 7.35 0.36 -9.19
CA ILE A 48 6.29 -0.24 -8.36
C ILE A 48 6.54 -1.74 -8.10
N LEU A 49 7.22 -2.42 -9.02
CA LEU A 49 7.53 -3.84 -8.91
C LEU A 49 8.95 -4.11 -8.42
N ARG A 50 9.63 -3.07 -7.90
CA ARG A 50 10.95 -3.21 -7.30
C ARG A 50 10.86 -4.15 -6.08
N GLY A 51 11.70 -5.16 -6.05
CA GLY A 51 11.69 -6.22 -5.04
C GLY A 51 11.00 -7.51 -5.50
N PHE A 52 10.29 -7.47 -6.65
CA PHE A 52 9.62 -8.63 -7.23
C PHE A 52 10.23 -9.07 -8.57
N ALA A 53 11.46 -8.63 -8.89
CA ALA A 53 12.09 -8.91 -10.18
C ALA A 53 12.29 -10.43 -10.45
N ASP A 54 12.45 -11.22 -9.40
CA ASP A 54 12.63 -12.68 -9.47
C ASP A 54 11.30 -13.44 -9.37
N ALA A 55 10.17 -12.76 -9.22
CA ALA A 55 8.85 -13.35 -9.15
C ALA A 55 8.14 -13.30 -10.51
N ASP A 56 7.49 -14.39 -10.89
CA ASP A 56 6.60 -14.42 -12.07
C ASP A 56 5.15 -14.06 -11.67
N ILE A 57 4.70 -14.62 -10.55
CA ILE A 57 3.36 -14.41 -10.02
C ILE A 57 3.40 -14.08 -8.52
N LEU A 58 2.40 -13.29 -8.07
CA LEU A 58 2.16 -13.03 -6.64
C LEU A 58 0.72 -13.41 -6.29
N PRO A 59 0.43 -13.81 -5.04
CA PRO A 59 -0.94 -14.06 -4.61
C PRO A 59 -1.77 -12.79 -4.71
N PHE A 60 -3.05 -12.93 -5.08
CA PHE A 60 -3.98 -11.81 -5.10
C PHE A 60 -5.21 -12.09 -4.23
N GLY A 61 -6.01 -13.08 -4.57
CA GLY A 61 -7.15 -13.56 -3.77
C GLY A 61 -8.30 -12.57 -3.62
N GLY A 62 -8.34 -11.50 -4.40
CA GLY A 62 -9.30 -10.41 -4.27
C GLY A 62 -10.40 -10.38 -5.33
N GLU A 63 -11.30 -9.41 -5.21
CA GLU A 63 -12.25 -9.07 -6.26
C GLU A 63 -11.56 -8.30 -7.38
N PHE A 64 -11.91 -8.62 -8.62
CA PHE A 64 -11.32 -8.05 -9.81
C PHE A 64 -12.38 -7.45 -10.71
N TYR A 65 -12.10 -6.28 -11.27
CA TYR A 65 -12.93 -5.61 -12.26
C TYR A 65 -12.17 -5.49 -13.57
N GLU A 66 -12.78 -5.95 -14.65
CA GLU A 66 -12.17 -5.83 -15.97
C GLU A 66 -12.11 -4.38 -16.44
N VAL A 67 -10.91 -3.95 -16.79
CA VAL A 67 -10.64 -2.58 -17.22
C VAL A 67 -9.75 -2.55 -18.45
N ASP A 68 -9.86 -1.47 -19.22
CA ASP A 68 -8.94 -1.08 -20.27
C ASP A 68 -8.36 0.31 -20.02
N SER A 69 -7.19 0.57 -20.53
CA SER A 69 -6.61 1.90 -20.59
C SER A 69 -5.78 2.07 -21.86
N ASP A 70 -5.97 3.22 -22.52
CA ASP A 70 -5.14 3.63 -23.66
C ASP A 70 -3.93 4.48 -23.21
N ARG A 71 -3.89 4.85 -21.93
CA ARG A 71 -2.94 5.81 -21.38
C ARG A 71 -1.97 5.17 -20.39
N LEU A 72 -2.45 4.25 -19.58
CA LEU A 72 -1.66 3.62 -18.53
C LEU A 72 -1.01 2.34 -19.05
N LYS A 73 0.23 2.12 -18.63
CA LYS A 73 0.94 0.87 -18.88
C LYS A 73 0.45 -0.22 -17.93
N THR A 74 0.14 -1.39 -18.45
CA THR A 74 -0.12 -2.59 -17.65
C THR A 74 1.19 -3.08 -17.02
N LEU A 75 1.21 -3.19 -15.70
CA LEU A 75 2.36 -3.67 -14.94
C LEU A 75 2.19 -5.13 -14.52
N ALA A 76 0.95 -5.53 -14.21
CA ALA A 76 0.60 -6.90 -13.89
C ALA A 76 -0.78 -7.24 -14.44
N THR A 77 -0.98 -8.49 -14.78
CA THR A 77 -2.24 -9.05 -15.30
C THR A 77 -2.87 -9.99 -14.29
N PHE A 78 -4.18 -10.14 -14.38
CA PHE A 78 -4.95 -11.03 -13.53
C PHE A 78 -4.82 -12.49 -13.98
N VAL A 79 -4.56 -13.39 -13.04
CA VAL A 79 -4.59 -14.85 -13.22
C VAL A 79 -5.82 -15.39 -12.49
N PRO A 80 -6.80 -15.95 -13.21
CA PRO A 80 -8.04 -16.45 -12.62
C PRO A 80 -7.78 -17.69 -11.75
N ALA A 81 -8.74 -17.98 -10.87
CA ALA A 81 -8.72 -19.19 -10.07
C ALA A 81 -8.69 -20.45 -10.94
N PHE A 82 -7.97 -21.44 -10.50
CA PHE A 82 -7.90 -22.76 -11.11
C PHE A 82 -8.26 -23.84 -10.08
N PRO A 83 -8.71 -25.03 -10.52
CA PRO A 83 -9.03 -26.14 -9.62
C PRO A 83 -7.81 -26.58 -8.82
N ILE A 84 -7.98 -26.77 -7.52
CA ILE A 84 -6.93 -27.28 -6.61
C ILE A 84 -7.23 -28.68 -6.10
N TYR A 85 -8.40 -29.18 -6.36
CA TYR A 85 -8.86 -30.49 -5.95
C TYR A 85 -9.75 -31.12 -7.03
N PRO A 86 -9.66 -32.42 -7.26
CA PRO A 86 -8.66 -33.33 -6.69
C PRO A 86 -7.24 -33.10 -7.25
N PRO A 87 -6.19 -33.51 -6.52
CA PRO A 87 -4.80 -33.25 -6.92
C PRO A 87 -4.44 -33.67 -8.34
N GLU A 88 -5.06 -34.72 -8.83
CA GLU A 88 -4.82 -35.28 -10.18
C GLU A 88 -5.28 -34.33 -11.30
N THR A 89 -6.17 -33.42 -11.00
CA THR A 89 -6.68 -32.40 -11.94
C THR A 89 -6.27 -31.00 -11.59
N SER A 90 -5.51 -30.84 -10.51
CA SER A 90 -5.02 -29.58 -10.01
C SER A 90 -3.78 -29.16 -10.80
N PHE A 91 -3.96 -28.44 -11.88
CA PHE A 91 -2.86 -27.85 -12.62
C PHE A 91 -3.23 -26.45 -13.08
N MET A 92 -2.24 -25.60 -13.13
CA MET A 92 -2.40 -24.27 -13.70
C MET A 92 -2.20 -24.35 -15.21
N ASP A 93 -3.25 -24.03 -15.94
CA ASP A 93 -3.19 -23.95 -17.39
C ASP A 93 -2.32 -22.75 -17.80
N PRO A 94 -1.23 -22.94 -18.54
CA PRO A 94 -0.36 -21.84 -18.97
C PRO A 94 -1.10 -20.76 -19.77
N GLU A 95 -2.12 -21.11 -20.55
CA GLU A 95 -2.94 -20.14 -21.28
C GLU A 95 -3.76 -19.24 -20.35
N ARG A 96 -4.18 -19.77 -19.20
CA ARG A 96 -4.91 -18.99 -18.18
C ARG A 96 -3.98 -18.08 -17.38
N MET A 97 -2.71 -18.41 -17.26
CA MET A 97 -1.74 -17.55 -16.60
C MET A 97 -1.51 -16.24 -17.33
N ASP A 98 -1.74 -16.21 -18.63
CA ASP A 98 -1.60 -14.98 -19.44
C ASP A 98 -2.97 -14.51 -19.94
N SER A 99 -3.82 -14.14 -19.03
CA SER A 99 -5.17 -13.69 -19.36
C SER A 99 -5.22 -12.38 -20.16
N GLY A 100 -4.12 -11.62 -20.17
CA GLY A 100 -4.03 -10.29 -20.76
C GLY A 100 -4.90 -9.24 -20.07
N ARG A 101 -5.58 -9.57 -18.96
CA ARG A 101 -6.50 -8.67 -18.24
C ARG A 101 -5.68 -7.81 -17.25
N PRO A 102 -5.63 -6.47 -17.43
CA PRO A 102 -4.86 -5.60 -16.56
C PRO A 102 -5.36 -5.62 -15.12
N LEU A 103 -4.46 -5.86 -14.16
CA LEU A 103 -4.74 -5.79 -12.72
C LEU A 103 -4.06 -4.60 -12.05
N ILE A 104 -2.81 -4.32 -12.42
CA ILE A 104 -2.06 -3.14 -11.97
C ILE A 104 -1.68 -2.33 -13.18
N LEU A 105 -2.09 -1.06 -13.19
CA LEU A 105 -1.75 -0.11 -14.25
C LEU A 105 -1.12 1.13 -13.63
N ALA A 106 -0.14 1.71 -14.31
CA ALA A 106 0.48 2.95 -13.87
C ALA A 106 0.88 3.84 -15.04
N GLY A 107 0.97 5.13 -14.77
CA GLY A 107 1.37 6.12 -15.76
C GLY A 107 1.13 7.54 -15.29
N GLU A 108 0.94 8.43 -16.25
CA GLU A 108 0.67 9.84 -15.99
C GLU A 108 -0.78 10.17 -16.34
N THR A 109 -1.37 11.06 -15.55
CA THR A 109 -2.68 11.64 -15.85
C THR A 109 -2.53 12.66 -16.98
N GLY A 110 -3.65 13.02 -17.63
CA GLY A 110 -3.65 14.10 -18.63
C GLY A 110 -3.29 15.49 -18.06
N PHE A 111 -3.11 15.60 -16.75
CA PHE A 111 -2.77 16.85 -16.04
C PHE A 111 -1.36 16.83 -15.41
N GLY A 112 -0.52 15.88 -15.80
CA GLY A 112 0.87 15.78 -15.37
C GLY A 112 1.10 15.11 -14.00
N GLY A 113 0.05 14.63 -13.35
CA GLY A 113 0.18 13.82 -12.12
C GLY A 113 0.44 12.35 -12.44
N ARG A 114 1.08 11.62 -11.51
CA ARG A 114 1.23 10.17 -11.62
C ARG A 114 0.03 9.46 -11.01
N VAL A 115 -0.31 8.32 -11.60
CA VAL A 115 -1.41 7.47 -11.14
C VAL A 115 -0.99 6.01 -11.12
N VAL A 116 -1.44 5.31 -10.09
CA VAL A 116 -1.42 3.85 -10.03
C VAL A 116 -2.86 3.40 -9.84
N TYR A 117 -3.30 2.49 -10.67
CA TYR A 117 -4.65 1.94 -10.61
C TYR A 117 -4.58 0.44 -10.38
N PHE A 118 -5.19 0.01 -9.30
CA PHE A 118 -5.44 -1.41 -9.01
C PHE A 118 -6.86 -1.75 -9.46
N ALA A 119 -6.99 -2.63 -10.44
CA ALA A 119 -8.28 -3.13 -10.89
C ALA A 119 -8.89 -4.16 -9.93
N GLY A 120 -8.21 -4.41 -8.82
CA GLY A 120 -8.61 -5.30 -7.73
C GLY A 120 -8.40 -4.67 -6.37
N ASP A 121 -8.99 -5.27 -5.36
CA ASP A 121 -9.05 -4.79 -3.98
C ASP A 121 -7.86 -5.26 -3.12
N ILE A 122 -6.67 -5.03 -3.60
CA ILE A 122 -5.42 -5.45 -2.94
C ILE A 122 -5.24 -4.82 -1.55
N ASP A 123 -5.72 -3.59 -1.37
CA ASP A 123 -5.74 -2.86 -0.10
C ASP A 123 -6.61 -3.55 0.94
N ARG A 124 -7.82 -3.98 0.55
CA ARG A 124 -8.70 -4.76 1.41
C ARG A 124 -8.06 -6.10 1.79
N ARG A 125 -7.40 -6.76 0.85
CA ARG A 125 -6.71 -8.03 1.10
C ARG A 125 -5.52 -7.86 2.02
N TYR A 126 -4.76 -6.80 1.85
CA TYR A 126 -3.70 -6.45 2.80
C TYR A 126 -4.25 -6.25 4.22
N CYS A 127 -5.32 -5.48 4.36
CA CYS A 127 -5.97 -5.25 5.66
C CYS A 127 -6.48 -6.53 6.32
N GLN A 128 -7.02 -7.48 5.52
CA GLN A 128 -7.60 -8.73 6.04
C GLN A 128 -6.55 -9.79 6.39
N TYR A 129 -5.52 -9.93 5.57
CA TYR A 129 -4.59 -11.06 5.63
C TYR A 129 -3.15 -10.65 5.95
N ASN A 130 -2.86 -9.36 5.91
CA ASN A 130 -1.53 -8.79 6.18
C ASN A 130 -0.41 -9.45 5.36
N LEU A 131 -0.68 -9.73 4.09
CA LEU A 131 0.30 -10.30 3.17
C LEU A 131 1.38 -9.25 2.87
N GLY A 132 2.64 -9.55 3.18
CA GLY A 132 3.77 -8.63 2.99
C GLY A 132 3.86 -8.10 1.56
N ASP A 133 3.73 -8.96 0.56
CA ASP A 133 3.78 -8.59 -0.87
C ASP A 133 2.75 -7.51 -1.24
N HIS A 134 1.54 -7.57 -0.66
CA HIS A 134 0.52 -6.54 -0.88
C HIS A 134 0.91 -5.20 -0.25
N GLY A 135 1.50 -5.25 0.96
CA GLY A 135 2.01 -4.07 1.64
C GLY A 135 3.10 -3.38 0.82
N ASP A 136 4.07 -4.16 0.33
CA ASP A 136 5.17 -3.67 -0.48
C ASP A 136 4.68 -3.06 -1.80
N LEU A 137 3.72 -3.70 -2.48
CA LEU A 137 3.10 -3.16 -3.69
C LEU A 137 2.39 -1.83 -3.44
N LEU A 138 1.63 -1.73 -2.34
CA LEU A 138 0.93 -0.50 -1.96
C LEU A 138 1.92 0.61 -1.60
N GLU A 139 2.97 0.30 -0.85
CA GLU A 139 4.04 1.25 -0.52
C GLU A 139 4.71 1.79 -1.79
N GLN A 140 5.14 0.92 -2.69
CA GLN A 140 5.79 1.34 -3.94
C GLN A 140 4.85 2.13 -4.84
N ALA A 141 3.54 1.81 -4.85
CA ALA A 141 2.54 2.58 -5.57
C ALA A 141 2.42 4.02 -5.05
N VAL A 142 2.37 4.18 -3.72
CA VAL A 142 2.33 5.50 -3.07
C VAL A 142 3.62 6.28 -3.37
N ARG A 143 4.80 5.65 -3.24
CA ARG A 143 6.10 6.28 -3.56
C ARG A 143 6.18 6.72 -5.01
N PHE A 144 5.71 5.90 -5.93
CA PHE A 144 5.65 6.26 -7.35
C PHE A 144 4.74 7.48 -7.59
N ALA A 145 3.54 7.48 -6.99
CA ALA A 145 2.58 8.57 -7.15
C ALA A 145 3.07 9.90 -6.55
N LEU A 146 3.77 9.84 -5.41
CA LEU A 146 4.37 11.01 -4.75
C LEU A 146 5.49 11.66 -5.55
N ALA A 147 6.11 10.95 -6.50
CA ALA A 147 7.15 11.49 -7.38
C ALA A 147 8.31 12.18 -6.63
N GLY A 148 8.67 11.68 -5.45
CA GLY A 148 9.70 12.28 -4.60
C GLY A 148 9.25 13.47 -3.76
N GLN A 149 7.96 13.78 -3.72
CA GLN A 149 7.38 14.87 -2.91
C GLN A 149 6.95 14.40 -1.51
N GLU A 150 7.59 13.37 -0.99
CA GLU A 150 7.37 12.91 0.38
C GLU A 150 7.69 14.04 1.39
N THR A 151 6.84 14.21 2.38
CA THR A 151 7.02 15.19 3.46
C THR A 151 7.40 14.55 4.79
N LEU A 152 7.14 13.27 4.95
CA LEU A 152 7.40 12.51 6.16
C LEU A 152 7.96 11.13 5.79
N ARG A 153 8.99 10.70 6.52
CA ARG A 153 9.49 9.32 6.52
C ARG A 153 9.61 8.86 7.96
N VAL A 154 9.08 7.69 8.25
CA VAL A 154 9.22 7.04 9.55
C VAL A 154 9.73 5.63 9.29
N GLN A 155 10.92 5.34 9.79
CA GLN A 155 11.54 4.02 9.67
C GLN A 155 11.73 3.43 11.06
N GLY A 156 11.30 2.20 11.27
CA GLY A 156 11.41 1.52 12.55
C GLY A 156 10.59 0.23 12.58
N LYS A 157 10.54 -0.39 13.75
CA LYS A 157 9.77 -1.62 13.97
C LYS A 157 8.45 -1.29 14.66
N GLY A 158 7.38 -1.87 14.18
CA GLY A 158 6.03 -1.72 14.71
C GLY A 158 5.05 -1.22 13.65
N TYR A 159 3.77 -1.36 13.96
CA TYR A 159 2.68 -0.84 13.15
C TYR A 159 2.24 0.50 13.75
N VAL A 160 2.60 1.60 13.08
CA VAL A 160 2.43 2.96 13.61
C VAL A 160 1.67 3.83 12.62
N ASP A 161 0.56 4.42 13.05
CA ASP A 161 -0.10 5.48 12.29
C ASP A 161 0.61 6.82 12.54
N CYS A 162 1.02 7.47 11.46
CA CYS A 162 1.78 8.71 11.48
C CYS A 162 0.99 9.83 10.83
N ARG A 163 0.73 10.91 11.58
CA ARG A 163 0.00 12.08 11.09
C ARG A 163 0.81 13.34 11.30
N LEU A 164 1.20 13.97 10.19
CA LEU A 164 1.93 15.24 10.19
C LEU A 164 0.96 16.38 9.88
N TYR A 165 0.88 17.34 10.80
CA TYR A 165 0.11 18.57 10.65
C TYR A 165 1.03 19.77 10.66
N ARG A 166 0.67 20.79 9.90
CA ARG A 166 1.29 22.10 9.96
C ARG A 166 0.42 23.05 10.77
N GLN A 167 1.03 23.79 11.70
CA GLN A 167 0.38 24.82 12.49
C GLN A 167 1.28 26.05 12.57
N ALA A 168 0.95 27.08 11.80
CA ALA A 168 1.77 28.29 11.67
C ALA A 168 3.24 27.99 11.32
N ASP A 169 4.16 28.17 12.26
CA ASP A 169 5.61 28.04 12.16
C ASP A 169 6.15 26.73 12.76
N ARG A 170 5.30 25.74 12.97
CA ARG A 170 5.68 24.45 13.54
C ARG A 170 4.96 23.28 12.89
N PHE A 171 5.54 22.09 13.03
CA PHE A 171 4.87 20.84 12.71
C PHE A 171 4.45 20.08 13.96
N LEU A 172 3.33 19.40 13.85
CA LEU A 172 2.78 18.52 14.86
C LEU A 172 2.76 17.11 14.26
N LEU A 173 3.63 16.23 14.77
CA LEU A 173 3.68 14.84 14.34
C LEU A 173 3.07 13.96 15.41
N HIS A 174 1.93 13.36 15.10
CA HIS A 174 1.31 12.32 15.91
C HIS A 174 1.80 10.95 15.46
N LEU A 175 2.22 10.14 16.41
CA LEU A 175 2.55 8.74 16.23
C LEU A 175 1.64 7.92 17.15
N VAL A 176 0.89 7.00 16.58
CA VAL A 176 0.00 6.10 17.32
C VAL A 176 0.43 4.67 17.09
N ASN A 177 0.76 3.97 18.15
CA ASN A 177 1.13 2.57 18.09
C ASN A 177 -0.12 1.70 17.94
N LEU A 178 -0.23 1.02 16.81
CA LEU A 178 -1.32 0.09 16.49
C LEU A 178 -0.84 -1.37 16.51
N SER A 179 0.37 -1.61 16.99
CA SER A 179 0.95 -2.96 17.07
C SER A 179 0.17 -3.82 18.07
N GLY A 180 -0.10 -5.08 17.69
CA GLY A 180 -0.89 -6.00 18.50
C GLY A 180 -2.39 -6.07 18.15
N ALA A 181 -2.96 -5.05 17.47
CA ALA A 181 -4.37 -5.01 17.08
C ALA A 181 -4.60 -5.46 15.63
N ASN A 182 -4.23 -6.69 15.29
CA ASN A 182 -4.30 -7.18 13.90
C ASN A 182 -5.64 -7.89 13.54
N ARG A 183 -6.68 -7.75 14.36
CA ARG A 183 -7.98 -8.39 14.10
C ARG A 183 -9.10 -7.37 14.20
N ASN A 184 -10.05 -7.43 13.29
CA ASN A 184 -11.25 -6.61 13.34
C ASN A 184 -12.51 -7.53 13.46
N PRO A 185 -13.25 -7.49 14.57
CA PRO A 185 -12.97 -6.73 15.78
C PRO A 185 -11.80 -7.34 16.57
N GLY A 186 -10.89 -6.49 17.07
CA GLY A 186 -9.76 -6.87 17.88
C GLY A 186 -9.77 -6.13 19.21
N PHE A 187 -9.33 -6.80 20.25
CA PHE A 187 -9.05 -6.19 21.54
C PHE A 187 -7.55 -6.17 21.74
N LEU A 188 -7.02 -5.05 22.19
CA LEU A 188 -5.66 -4.93 22.64
C LEU A 188 -5.65 -5.33 24.12
N GLU A 189 -5.10 -6.49 24.45
CA GLU A 189 -4.98 -6.96 25.83
C GLU A 189 -3.73 -6.40 26.50
N GLU A 190 -2.66 -6.19 25.74
CA GLU A 190 -1.40 -5.65 26.22
C GLU A 190 -0.85 -4.64 25.21
N GLU A 191 -0.30 -3.55 25.72
CA GLU A 191 0.44 -2.58 24.92
C GLU A 191 1.91 -3.00 24.85
N TYR A 192 2.44 -3.09 23.63
CA TYR A 192 3.85 -3.41 23.39
C TYR A 192 4.58 -2.15 22.92
N GLU A 193 5.67 -1.81 23.60
CA GLU A 193 6.56 -0.77 23.11
C GLU A 193 7.16 -1.18 21.77
N VAL A 194 7.20 -0.23 20.82
CA VAL A 194 7.77 -0.40 19.48
C VAL A 194 8.85 0.64 19.21
N GLY A 195 9.68 0.37 18.22
CA GLY A 195 10.82 1.22 17.84
C GLY A 195 12.13 0.42 17.83
N PRO A 196 13.30 1.07 17.82
CA PRO A 196 13.47 2.51 17.67
C PRO A 196 13.01 3.02 16.29
N PHE A 197 12.77 4.33 16.19
CA PHE A 197 12.38 4.98 14.94
C PHE A 197 13.40 6.05 14.54
N GLU A 198 13.69 6.11 13.24
CA GLU A 198 14.26 7.28 12.59
C GLU A 198 13.13 8.01 11.85
N ILE A 199 12.98 9.28 12.16
CA ILE A 199 11.90 10.12 11.66
C ILE A 199 12.51 11.28 10.89
N ALA A 200 12.11 11.45 9.63
CA ALA A 200 12.57 12.54 8.80
C ALA A 200 11.36 13.36 8.30
N VAL A 201 11.38 14.66 8.58
CA VAL A 201 10.36 15.63 8.14
C VAL A 201 11.00 16.60 7.16
N ARG A 202 10.39 16.75 5.99
CA ARG A 202 10.84 17.76 5.01
C ARG A 202 10.19 19.10 5.37
N ALA A 203 11.02 20.07 5.74
CA ALA A 203 10.60 21.41 6.06
C ALA A 203 11.37 22.43 5.20
N GLN A 204 10.80 22.80 4.07
CA GLN A 204 11.42 23.78 3.17
C GLN A 204 11.13 25.22 3.58
N GLU A 205 10.08 25.46 4.37
CA GLU A 205 9.54 26.79 4.60
C GLU A 205 10.04 27.44 5.89
N PHE A 206 10.49 26.67 6.87
CA PHE A 206 11.07 27.18 8.12
C PHE A 206 12.06 26.20 8.72
N PRO A 207 13.08 26.71 9.46
CA PRO A 207 14.01 25.83 10.16
C PRO A 207 13.31 25.13 11.33
N VAL A 208 13.68 23.88 11.57
CA VAL A 208 13.32 23.13 12.77
C VAL A 208 14.58 23.04 13.65
N GLU A 209 14.54 23.64 14.82
CA GLU A 209 15.66 23.65 15.76
C GLU A 209 15.47 22.66 16.91
N ARG A 210 14.22 22.37 17.25
CA ARG A 210 13.87 21.51 18.38
C ARG A 210 12.73 20.56 18.05
N ALA A 211 12.78 19.39 18.69
CA ALA A 211 11.69 18.41 18.70
C ALA A 211 11.31 18.11 20.16
N GLN A 212 10.12 18.53 20.56
CA GLN A 212 9.59 18.35 21.89
C GLN A 212 8.62 17.19 21.92
N LEU A 213 8.80 16.27 22.87
CA LEU A 213 7.91 15.13 23.14
C LEU A 213 6.84 15.59 24.14
N ARG A 214 5.58 15.57 23.74
CA ARG A 214 4.50 16.16 24.54
C ARG A 214 3.77 15.18 25.44
N VAL A 215 3.86 13.88 25.13
CA VAL A 215 3.26 12.82 25.96
C VAL A 215 4.28 12.32 26.97
N ARG A 216 5.41 11.80 26.52
CA ARG A 216 6.48 11.30 27.40
C ARG A 216 7.25 12.43 28.10
N GLY A 217 7.25 13.59 27.51
CA GLY A 217 8.03 14.74 27.99
C GLY A 217 9.47 14.73 27.48
N GLY A 218 10.10 15.91 27.61
CA GLY A 218 11.50 16.12 27.17
C GLY A 218 11.61 16.54 25.71
N SER A 219 12.82 16.44 25.17
CA SER A 219 13.13 16.78 23.79
C SER A 219 14.14 15.82 23.21
N VAL A 220 14.13 15.68 21.90
CA VAL A 220 15.13 14.92 21.15
C VAL A 220 15.89 15.85 20.20
N PRO A 221 17.20 15.59 19.99
CA PRO A 221 17.98 16.40 19.07
C PRO A 221 17.48 16.23 17.62
N VAL A 222 17.53 17.32 16.88
CA VAL A 222 17.23 17.35 15.47
C VAL A 222 18.51 17.60 14.69
N ARG A 223 18.78 16.80 13.68
CA ARG A 223 19.88 17.00 12.74
C ARG A 223 19.32 17.35 11.36
N ARG A 224 20.04 18.18 10.62
CA ARG A 224 19.65 18.52 9.25
C ARG A 224 20.43 17.67 8.25
N GLU A 225 19.72 17.03 7.35
CA GLU A 225 20.26 16.23 6.24
C GLU A 225 19.65 16.70 4.91
N GLY A 226 20.32 17.64 4.26
CA GLY A 226 19.77 18.30 3.06
C GLY A 226 18.46 19.03 3.36
N ASP A 227 17.37 18.60 2.71
CA ASP A 227 16.02 19.15 2.91
C ASP A 227 15.27 18.51 4.08
N TRP A 228 15.88 17.57 4.79
CA TRP A 228 15.24 16.80 5.85
C TRP A 228 15.74 17.22 7.22
N PHE A 229 14.81 17.29 8.16
CA PHE A 229 15.08 17.34 9.59
C PHE A 229 14.86 15.95 10.17
N VAL A 230 15.94 15.37 10.67
CA VAL A 230 15.96 13.98 11.11
C VAL A 230 16.11 13.92 12.63
N LEU A 231 15.29 13.11 13.25
CA LEU A 231 15.32 12.84 14.68
C LEU A 231 15.15 11.34 14.95
N ALA A 232 15.63 10.90 16.10
CA ALA A 232 15.48 9.53 16.56
C ALA A 232 14.53 9.47 17.75
N LEU A 233 13.59 8.55 17.71
CA LEU A 233 12.72 8.20 18.83
C LEU A 233 13.05 6.76 19.24
N ASP A 234 13.52 6.58 20.46
CA ASP A 234 13.98 5.28 20.96
C ASP A 234 12.84 4.26 21.11
N ARG A 235 11.66 4.72 21.52
CA ARG A 235 10.49 3.87 21.74
C ARG A 235 9.20 4.67 21.66
N LEU A 236 8.13 3.98 21.34
CA LEU A 236 6.75 4.46 21.36
C LEU A 236 5.91 3.44 22.14
N GLU A 237 5.32 3.90 23.24
CA GLU A 237 4.34 3.11 24.00
C GLU A 237 3.01 3.08 23.24
N SER A 238 2.03 3.88 23.60
CA SER A 238 0.76 3.96 22.90
C SER A 238 0.70 5.13 21.90
N HIS A 239 1.13 6.30 22.30
CA HIS A 239 1.05 7.52 21.51
C HIS A 239 2.15 8.50 21.87
N GLU A 240 2.66 9.24 20.88
CA GLU A 240 3.51 10.41 21.09
C GLU A 240 3.08 11.56 20.16
N LEU A 241 3.13 12.77 20.67
CA LEU A 241 3.02 14.01 19.92
C LEU A 241 4.36 14.72 19.92
N ILE A 242 4.98 14.79 18.76
CA ILE A 242 6.25 15.51 18.58
C ILE A 242 5.95 16.87 17.98
N VAL A 243 6.32 17.93 18.70
CA VAL A 243 6.27 19.31 18.22
C VAL A 243 7.62 19.69 17.67
N LEU A 244 7.68 20.01 16.39
CA LEU A 244 8.86 20.42 15.65
C LEU A 244 8.80 21.93 15.41
N GLU A 245 9.72 22.68 16.03
CA GLU A 245 9.78 24.16 16.03
C GLU A 245 11.18 24.71 15.94
#